data_d65873eab0bfab1223f8abcd0cb0639e
#
_entry.id   d65873eab0bfab1223f8abcd0cb0639e
#
_cell.length_a   1.000
_cell.length_b   1.000
_cell.length_c   1.000
_cell.angle_alpha   90.00
_cell.angle_beta   90.00
_cell.angle_gamma   90.00
#
_symmetry.space_group_name_H-M   'P 1'
#
loop_
_entity.id
_entity.type
_entity.pdbx_description
1 polymer ?
#
loop_
_entity_poly.entity_id
_entity_poly.type
_entity_poly.pdbx_seq_one_letter_code
_entity_poly.pdbx_strand_id
1 'polypeptide(L)'
;IIQYFNFEEGRWLLFTLVSLITPLYEVSKSKTKDRIFATIIGSIIIFILFSIFKDPNVRMLIVLASGYLNGYANQYKYATIFVTISAIGSAALVGNVDVLTINRIFFVFLGVIIAILANKYIFPYKLSDSITQLKNMYHKTVINMLEELKNLIEGHKQPNAMKNLIVLTSLIDAKARVNESLANSPSFREIISERRFLVANIYE
;
A
#
# COMPACT_ATOMS: atom_id res chain seq x y z
N ILE A 1 -25.21 -0.34 2.73
CA ILE A 1 -25.41 -0.66 1.29
C ILE A 1 -25.40 -2.18 1.09
N ILE A 2 -24.31 -2.90 1.50
CA ILE A 2 -24.16 -4.36 1.32
C ILE A 2 -25.29 -5.13 1.98
N GLN A 3 -25.65 -4.81 3.22
CA GLN A 3 -26.77 -5.41 3.95
C GLN A 3 -28.14 -5.05 3.34
N TYR A 4 -28.30 -3.83 2.84
CA TYR A 4 -29.55 -3.36 2.24
C TYR A 4 -29.90 -4.07 0.92
N PHE A 5 -28.86 -4.42 0.13
CA PHE A 5 -29.00 -5.13 -1.14
C PHE A 5 -28.85 -6.65 -1.05
N ASN A 6 -28.69 -7.20 0.15
CA ASN A 6 -28.54 -8.63 0.40
C ASN A 6 -27.44 -9.33 -0.44
N PHE A 7 -26.32 -8.62 -0.67
CA PHE A 7 -25.19 -9.19 -1.41
C PHE A 7 -24.40 -10.16 -0.50
N GLU A 8 -24.60 -11.44 -0.68
CA GLU A 8 -23.96 -12.50 0.11
C GLU A 8 -22.44 -12.39 0.16
N GLU A 9 -21.80 -11.97 -0.93
CA GLU A 9 -20.34 -11.84 -1.07
C GLU A 9 -19.83 -10.38 -1.14
N GLY A 10 -20.64 -9.40 -0.78
CA GLY A 10 -20.31 -7.97 -0.82
C GLY A 10 -19.09 -7.54 0.02
N ARG A 11 -18.66 -8.36 0.98
CA ARG A 11 -17.41 -8.17 1.75
C ARG A 11 -16.16 -8.08 0.85
N TRP A 12 -16.14 -8.74 -0.31
CA TRP A 12 -15.02 -8.67 -1.25
C TRP A 12 -14.82 -7.30 -1.87
N LEU A 13 -15.91 -6.56 -2.06
CA LEU A 13 -15.88 -5.17 -2.46
C LEU A 13 -15.16 -4.31 -1.42
N LEU A 14 -15.51 -4.45 -0.14
CA LEU A 14 -14.87 -3.71 0.96
C LEU A 14 -13.38 -4.02 1.05
N PHE A 15 -12.99 -5.30 1.05
CA PHE A 15 -11.59 -5.68 1.08
C PHE A 15 -10.80 -5.13 -0.12
N THR A 16 -11.42 -5.06 -1.29
CA THR A 16 -10.81 -4.48 -2.48
C THR A 16 -10.63 -2.98 -2.31
N LEU A 17 -11.64 -2.26 -1.84
CA LEU A 17 -11.57 -0.81 -1.59
C LEU A 17 -10.47 -0.47 -0.59
N VAL A 18 -10.48 -1.12 0.59
CA VAL A 18 -9.48 -0.88 1.64
C VAL A 18 -8.06 -1.15 1.14
N SER A 19 -7.85 -2.17 0.30
CA SER A 19 -6.53 -2.50 -0.22
C SER A 19 -6.03 -1.56 -1.32
N LEU A 20 -6.93 -0.92 -2.08
CA LEU A 20 -6.61 -0.10 -3.26
C LEU A 20 -6.66 1.40 -3.00
N ILE A 21 -7.45 1.86 -2.02
CA ILE A 21 -7.45 3.28 -1.64
C ILE A 21 -6.17 3.54 -0.85
N THR A 22 -5.25 4.25 -1.49
CA THR A 22 -3.96 4.64 -0.91
C THR A 22 -3.73 6.13 -1.15
N PRO A 23 -2.98 6.83 -0.25
CA PRO A 23 -2.74 8.26 -0.41
C PRO A 23 -2.08 8.64 -1.74
N LEU A 24 -1.22 7.78 -2.29
CA LEU A 24 -0.50 8.04 -3.54
C LEU A 24 -1.18 7.34 -4.71
N TYR A 25 -1.56 8.11 -5.72
CA TYR A 25 -2.22 7.61 -6.93
C TYR A 25 -1.41 6.54 -7.67
N GLU A 26 -0.09 6.71 -7.77
CA GLU A 26 0.82 5.78 -8.45
C GLU A 26 0.84 4.40 -7.78
N VAL A 27 0.83 4.36 -6.45
CA VAL A 27 0.76 3.13 -5.65
C VAL A 27 -0.58 2.43 -5.86
N SER A 28 -1.67 3.18 -5.83
CA SER A 28 -3.01 2.66 -6.09
C SER A 28 -3.10 2.04 -7.49
N LYS A 29 -2.57 2.73 -8.51
CA LYS A 29 -2.57 2.25 -9.90
C LYS A 29 -1.80 0.93 -10.06
N SER A 30 -0.64 0.79 -9.43
CA SER A 30 0.14 -0.46 -9.45
C SER A 30 -0.62 -1.58 -8.75
N LYS A 31 -1.09 -1.35 -7.52
CA LYS A 31 -1.86 -2.33 -6.76
C LYS A 31 -3.15 -2.76 -7.47
N THR A 32 -3.80 -1.86 -8.21
CA THR A 32 -5.00 -2.16 -9.00
C THR A 32 -4.72 -3.21 -10.06
N LYS A 33 -3.63 -3.04 -10.82
CA LYS A 33 -3.21 -4.03 -11.84
C LYS A 33 -2.91 -5.38 -11.20
N ASP A 34 -2.13 -5.37 -10.12
CA ASP A 34 -1.76 -6.59 -9.39
C ASP A 34 -3.00 -7.29 -8.81
N ARG A 35 -3.98 -6.53 -8.30
CA ARG A 35 -5.23 -7.07 -7.75
C ARG A 35 -6.07 -7.79 -8.80
N ILE A 36 -6.26 -7.16 -9.96
CA ILE A 36 -7.03 -7.75 -11.07
C ILE A 36 -6.34 -9.05 -11.53
N PHE A 37 -5.05 -8.97 -11.84
CA PHE A 37 -4.27 -10.12 -12.29
C PHE A 37 -4.30 -11.26 -11.28
N ALA A 38 -4.03 -10.96 -10.01
CA ALA A 38 -3.98 -11.97 -8.96
C ALA A 38 -5.36 -12.60 -8.69
N THR A 39 -6.45 -11.83 -8.78
CA THR A 39 -7.80 -12.38 -8.63
C THR A 39 -8.13 -13.34 -9.76
N ILE A 40 -7.82 -12.99 -11.01
CA ILE A 40 -8.06 -13.87 -12.16
C ILE A 40 -7.25 -15.17 -12.03
N ILE A 41 -5.93 -15.05 -11.81
CA ILE A 41 -5.05 -16.22 -11.69
C ILE A 41 -5.43 -17.11 -10.50
N GLY A 42 -5.66 -16.51 -9.32
CA GLY A 42 -6.07 -17.25 -8.13
C GLY A 42 -7.41 -17.97 -8.31
N SER A 43 -8.36 -17.34 -9.01
CA SER A 43 -9.66 -17.93 -9.33
C SER A 43 -9.52 -19.12 -10.29
N ILE A 44 -8.69 -19.00 -11.32
CA ILE A 44 -8.42 -20.09 -12.27
C ILE A 44 -7.76 -21.28 -11.54
N ILE A 45 -6.75 -21.00 -10.72
CA ILE A 45 -6.03 -22.04 -9.99
C ILE A 45 -6.99 -22.82 -9.08
N ILE A 46 -7.77 -22.16 -8.24
CA ILE A 46 -8.69 -22.83 -7.31
C ILE A 46 -9.79 -23.60 -8.05
N PHE A 47 -10.30 -23.04 -9.15
CA PHE A 47 -11.29 -23.71 -9.99
C PHE A 47 -10.75 -25.03 -10.55
N ILE A 48 -9.53 -25.02 -11.11
CA ILE A 48 -8.87 -26.23 -11.64
C ILE A 48 -8.61 -27.23 -10.51
N LEU A 49 -8.05 -26.80 -9.40
CA LEU A 49 -7.74 -27.67 -8.26
C LEU A 49 -9.00 -28.35 -7.70
N PHE A 50 -10.10 -27.62 -7.55
CA PHE A 50 -11.35 -28.17 -7.04
C PHE A 50 -12.12 -28.99 -8.07
N SER A 51 -11.85 -28.83 -9.35
CA SER A 51 -12.38 -29.70 -10.41
C SER A 51 -11.68 -31.08 -10.41
N ILE A 52 -10.37 -31.10 -10.12
CA ILE A 52 -9.57 -32.32 -10.07
C ILE A 52 -9.78 -33.05 -8.73
N PHE A 53 -9.66 -32.32 -7.63
CA PHE A 53 -9.74 -32.86 -6.28
C PHE A 53 -11.15 -32.67 -5.70
N LYS A 54 -11.93 -33.76 -5.63
CA LYS A 54 -13.30 -33.74 -5.11
C LYS A 54 -13.40 -34.11 -3.63
N ASP A 55 -12.34 -34.72 -3.07
CA ASP A 55 -12.29 -35.11 -1.67
C ASP A 55 -12.25 -33.87 -0.77
N PRO A 56 -13.18 -33.71 0.19
CA PRO A 56 -13.24 -32.55 1.11
C PRO A 56 -11.96 -32.36 1.91
N ASN A 57 -11.28 -33.42 2.32
CA ASN A 57 -10.04 -33.35 3.09
C ASN A 57 -8.90 -32.77 2.26
N VAL A 58 -8.79 -33.18 0.98
CA VAL A 58 -7.79 -32.64 0.05
C VAL A 58 -8.08 -31.16 -0.25
N ARG A 59 -9.34 -30.80 -0.44
CA ARG A 59 -9.75 -29.39 -0.63
C ARG A 59 -9.40 -28.53 0.59
N MET A 60 -9.66 -29.03 1.80
CA MET A 60 -9.28 -28.34 3.04
C MET A 60 -7.76 -28.15 3.11
N LEU A 61 -6.98 -29.15 2.75
CA LEU A 61 -5.51 -29.09 2.75
C LEU A 61 -5.00 -28.05 1.74
N ILE A 62 -5.61 -27.94 0.55
CA ILE A 62 -5.29 -26.91 -0.45
C ILE A 62 -5.54 -25.50 0.14
N VAL A 63 -6.65 -25.30 0.82
CA VAL A 63 -6.99 -24.02 1.48
C VAL A 63 -5.97 -23.65 2.55
N LEU A 64 -5.62 -24.60 3.43
CA LEU A 64 -4.62 -24.40 4.48
C LEU A 64 -3.24 -24.12 3.90
N ALA A 65 -2.82 -24.88 2.88
CA ALA A 65 -1.54 -24.68 2.20
C ALA A 65 -1.46 -23.30 1.55
N SER A 66 -2.53 -22.83 0.90
CA SER A 66 -2.56 -21.49 0.31
C SER A 66 -2.48 -20.39 1.37
N GLY A 67 -3.16 -20.54 2.50
CA GLY A 67 -3.06 -19.64 3.65
C GLY A 67 -1.65 -19.58 4.23
N TYR A 68 -0.98 -20.73 4.35
CA TYR A 68 0.41 -20.83 4.80
C TYR A 68 1.39 -20.15 3.82
N LEU A 69 1.27 -20.42 2.52
CA LEU A 69 2.11 -19.84 1.48
C LEU A 69 1.94 -18.32 1.37
N ASN A 70 0.76 -17.79 1.70
CA ASN A 70 0.54 -16.34 1.77
C ASN A 70 1.50 -15.64 2.74
N GLY A 71 1.88 -16.30 3.85
CA GLY A 71 2.83 -15.74 4.82
C GLY A 71 4.25 -15.53 4.28
N TYR A 72 4.63 -16.22 3.20
CA TYR A 72 5.93 -16.10 2.53
C TYR A 72 5.90 -15.16 1.32
N ALA A 73 4.74 -14.66 0.95
CA ALA A 73 4.58 -13.79 -0.22
C ALA A 73 5.02 -12.36 0.07
N ASN A 74 6.23 -11.98 -0.34
CA ASN A 74 6.81 -10.64 -0.14
C ASN A 74 6.18 -9.57 -1.03
N GLN A 75 5.57 -9.93 -2.16
CA GLN A 75 4.96 -8.99 -3.09
C GLN A 75 3.44 -9.07 -3.01
N TYR A 76 2.78 -7.90 -3.07
CA TYR A 76 1.33 -7.79 -3.02
C TYR A 76 0.60 -8.70 -4.04
N LYS A 77 1.16 -8.82 -5.25
CA LYS A 77 0.63 -9.66 -6.31
C LYS A 77 0.51 -11.14 -5.88
N TYR A 78 1.58 -11.72 -5.37
CA TYR A 78 1.58 -13.13 -4.95
C TYR A 78 0.74 -13.37 -3.69
N ALA A 79 0.84 -12.47 -2.71
CA ALA A 79 -0.02 -12.52 -1.54
C ALA A 79 -1.51 -12.53 -1.93
N THR A 80 -1.90 -11.69 -2.88
CA THR A 80 -3.28 -11.61 -3.35
C THR A 80 -3.72 -12.88 -4.09
N ILE A 81 -2.84 -13.57 -4.84
CA ILE A 81 -3.15 -14.87 -5.45
C ILE A 81 -3.50 -15.88 -4.36
N PHE A 82 -2.64 -16.06 -3.36
CA PHE A 82 -2.87 -17.01 -2.29
C PHE A 82 -4.11 -16.68 -1.45
N VAL A 83 -4.32 -15.40 -1.13
CA VAL A 83 -5.54 -14.94 -0.46
C VAL A 83 -6.79 -15.26 -1.30
N THR A 84 -6.70 -15.15 -2.63
CA THR A 84 -7.82 -15.46 -3.52
C THR A 84 -8.13 -16.95 -3.52
N ILE A 85 -7.09 -17.80 -3.62
CA ILE A 85 -7.23 -19.26 -3.56
C ILE A 85 -7.84 -19.68 -2.21
N SER A 86 -7.28 -19.21 -1.11
CA SER A 86 -7.75 -19.52 0.25
C SER A 86 -9.20 -19.07 0.46
N ALA A 87 -9.55 -17.87 0.03
CA ALA A 87 -10.86 -17.29 0.27
C ALA A 87 -11.97 -17.92 -0.57
N ILE A 88 -11.74 -18.19 -1.87
CA ILE A 88 -12.71 -18.94 -2.70
C ILE A 88 -12.77 -20.39 -2.22
N GLY A 89 -11.61 -21.00 -1.96
CA GLY A 89 -11.55 -22.38 -1.50
C GLY A 89 -12.28 -22.61 -0.19
N SER A 90 -12.10 -21.74 0.82
CA SER A 90 -12.82 -21.86 2.11
C SER A 90 -14.33 -21.71 1.95
N ALA A 91 -14.79 -20.78 1.15
CA ALA A 91 -16.21 -20.60 0.87
C ALA A 91 -16.79 -21.79 0.06
N ALA A 92 -16.01 -22.34 -0.85
CA ALA A 92 -16.40 -23.46 -1.71
C ALA A 92 -16.38 -24.83 -1.02
N LEU A 93 -15.88 -24.94 0.21
CA LEU A 93 -16.08 -26.13 1.04
C LEU A 93 -17.56 -26.33 1.42
N VAL A 94 -18.33 -25.25 1.46
CA VAL A 94 -19.76 -25.26 1.84
C VAL A 94 -20.67 -24.91 0.65
N GLY A 95 -20.15 -24.13 -0.32
CA GLY A 95 -20.94 -23.61 -1.45
C GLY A 95 -20.47 -24.14 -2.81
N ASN A 96 -21.08 -23.57 -3.87
CA ASN A 96 -20.71 -23.89 -5.26
C ASN A 96 -19.52 -23.03 -5.73
N VAL A 97 -18.43 -23.68 -6.15
CA VAL A 97 -17.18 -23.01 -6.62
C VAL A 97 -17.43 -22.05 -7.76
N ASP A 98 -18.30 -22.41 -8.73
CA ASP A 98 -18.55 -21.63 -9.93
C ASP A 98 -19.17 -20.27 -9.58
N VAL A 99 -20.23 -20.29 -8.77
CA VAL A 99 -20.96 -19.10 -8.33
C VAL A 99 -20.06 -18.18 -7.51
N LEU A 100 -19.31 -18.77 -6.56
CA LEU A 100 -18.39 -18.01 -5.69
C LEU A 100 -17.25 -17.36 -6.47
N THR A 101 -16.72 -18.07 -7.47
CA THR A 101 -15.67 -17.55 -8.36
C THR A 101 -16.16 -16.35 -9.16
N ILE A 102 -17.34 -16.47 -9.79
CA ILE A 102 -17.94 -15.39 -10.59
C ILE A 102 -18.27 -14.18 -9.71
N ASN A 103 -18.90 -14.39 -8.56
CA ASN A 103 -19.22 -13.33 -7.61
C ASN A 103 -17.96 -12.59 -7.15
N ARG A 104 -16.88 -13.31 -6.84
CA ARG A 104 -15.63 -12.70 -6.42
C ARG A 104 -15.02 -11.83 -7.52
N ILE A 105 -14.96 -12.31 -8.74
CA ILE A 105 -14.46 -11.54 -9.88
C ILE A 105 -15.30 -10.27 -10.05
N PHE A 106 -16.62 -10.39 -10.04
CA PHE A 106 -17.54 -9.25 -10.17
C PHE A 106 -17.33 -8.19 -9.08
N PHE A 107 -17.32 -8.57 -7.78
CA PHE A 107 -17.13 -7.64 -6.69
C PHE A 107 -15.74 -7.02 -6.64
N VAL A 108 -14.70 -7.74 -7.04
CA VAL A 108 -13.36 -7.18 -7.16
C VAL A 108 -13.31 -6.14 -8.27
N PHE A 109 -13.91 -6.41 -9.45
CA PHE A 109 -14.00 -5.44 -10.54
C PHE A 109 -14.78 -4.18 -10.13
N LEU A 110 -15.92 -4.35 -9.49
CA LEU A 110 -16.71 -3.23 -8.98
C LEU A 110 -15.91 -2.41 -7.94
N GLY A 111 -15.23 -3.07 -7.02
CA GLY A 111 -14.36 -2.43 -6.04
C GLY A 111 -13.19 -1.68 -6.68
N VAL A 112 -12.61 -2.22 -7.75
CA VAL A 112 -11.57 -1.55 -8.54
C VAL A 112 -12.09 -0.27 -9.17
N ILE A 113 -13.26 -0.31 -9.81
CA ILE A 113 -13.87 0.88 -10.44
C ILE A 113 -14.10 1.98 -9.39
N ILE A 114 -14.69 1.63 -8.25
CA ILE A 114 -14.95 2.58 -7.17
C ILE A 114 -13.62 3.12 -6.60
N ALA A 115 -12.60 2.27 -6.41
CA ALA A 115 -11.30 2.70 -5.91
C ALA A 115 -10.60 3.68 -6.88
N ILE A 116 -10.67 3.44 -8.19
CA ILE A 116 -10.14 4.36 -9.21
C ILE A 116 -10.84 5.72 -9.13
N LEU A 117 -12.17 5.72 -9.03
CA LEU A 117 -12.94 6.96 -8.90
C LEU A 117 -12.61 7.69 -7.59
N ALA A 118 -12.54 6.98 -6.48
CA ALA A 118 -12.17 7.55 -5.19
C ALA A 118 -10.76 8.16 -5.20
N ASN A 119 -9.77 7.45 -5.73
CA ASN A 119 -8.39 7.96 -5.82
C ASN A 119 -8.26 9.14 -6.81
N LYS A 120 -9.13 9.22 -7.83
CA LYS A 120 -9.11 10.33 -8.79
C LYS A 120 -9.79 11.60 -8.25
N TYR A 121 -10.93 11.45 -7.55
CA TYR A 121 -11.78 12.59 -7.18
C TYR A 121 -11.71 12.95 -5.69
N ILE A 122 -11.48 11.98 -4.80
CA ILE A 122 -11.44 12.20 -3.36
C ILE A 122 -10.00 12.37 -2.87
N PHE A 123 -9.06 11.56 -3.40
CA PHE A 123 -7.66 11.56 -2.99
C PHE A 123 -6.71 11.79 -4.18
N PRO A 124 -6.76 12.95 -4.86
CA PRO A 124 -5.98 13.22 -6.07
C PRO A 124 -4.50 13.54 -5.79
N TYR A 125 -3.90 12.94 -4.73
CA TYR A 125 -2.54 13.24 -4.32
C TYR A 125 -1.52 12.41 -5.13
N LYS A 126 -0.66 13.10 -5.87
CA LYS A 126 0.35 12.49 -6.74
C LYS A 126 1.72 12.41 -6.07
N LEU A 127 2.56 11.52 -6.56
CA LEU A 127 3.95 11.40 -6.12
C LEU A 127 4.73 12.70 -6.34
N SER A 128 4.48 13.43 -7.44
CA SER A 128 5.06 14.75 -7.71
C SER A 128 4.78 15.77 -6.61
N ASP A 129 3.55 15.76 -6.10
CA ASP A 129 3.11 16.68 -5.05
C ASP A 129 3.80 16.32 -3.72
N SER A 130 3.90 15.01 -3.44
CA SER A 130 4.65 14.50 -2.28
C SER A 130 6.13 14.88 -2.33
N ILE A 131 6.78 14.78 -3.49
CA ILE A 131 8.17 15.18 -3.70
C ILE A 131 8.35 16.68 -3.48
N THR A 132 7.47 17.50 -4.05
CA THR A 132 7.51 18.96 -3.88
C THR A 132 7.31 19.35 -2.42
N GLN A 133 6.36 18.73 -1.74
CA GLN A 133 6.13 18.95 -0.31
C GLN A 133 7.36 18.58 0.52
N LEU A 134 8.00 17.44 0.25
CA LEU A 134 9.22 17.02 0.94
C LEU A 134 10.37 18.01 0.74
N LYS A 135 10.60 18.48 -0.49
CA LYS A 135 11.62 19.51 -0.77
C LYS A 135 11.38 20.77 0.07
N ASN A 136 10.13 21.22 0.13
CA ASN A 136 9.76 22.41 0.91
C ASN A 136 9.92 22.17 2.42
N MET A 137 9.58 20.99 2.91
CA MET A 137 9.78 20.62 4.33
C MET A 137 11.27 20.60 4.69
N TYR A 138 12.11 19.97 3.88
CA TYR A 138 13.57 20.00 4.07
C TYR A 138 14.12 21.41 4.09
N HIS A 139 13.74 22.22 3.10
CA HIS A 139 14.21 23.61 3.02
C HIS A 139 13.86 24.40 4.29
N LYS A 140 12.61 24.33 4.73
CA LYS A 140 12.17 25.00 5.96
C LYS A 140 12.92 24.48 7.20
N THR A 141 13.14 23.16 7.28
CA THR A 141 13.85 22.57 8.41
C THR A 141 15.29 23.03 8.48
N VAL A 142 16.00 23.12 7.35
CA VAL A 142 17.36 23.64 7.29
C VAL A 142 17.41 25.12 7.72
N ILE A 143 16.48 25.94 7.23
CA ILE A 143 16.40 27.36 7.63
C ILE A 143 16.20 27.47 9.16
N ASN A 144 15.23 26.73 9.70
CA ASN A 144 14.94 26.74 11.13
C ASN A 144 16.13 26.23 11.97
N MET A 145 16.91 25.26 11.47
CA MET A 145 18.13 24.80 12.15
C MET A 145 19.21 25.89 12.17
N LEU A 146 19.41 26.60 11.06
CA LEU A 146 20.35 27.72 10.99
C LEU A 146 19.93 28.87 11.90
N GLU A 147 18.65 29.17 11.96
CA GLU A 147 18.08 30.21 12.83
C GLU A 147 18.26 29.85 14.32
N GLU A 148 18.05 28.57 14.68
CA GLU A 148 18.27 28.09 16.04
C GLU A 148 19.74 28.09 16.42
N LEU A 149 20.67 27.77 15.50
CA LEU A 149 22.10 27.92 15.70
C LEU A 149 22.49 29.38 15.99
N LYS A 150 21.92 30.32 15.23
CA LYS A 150 22.13 31.75 15.48
C LYS A 150 21.65 32.15 16.87
N ASN A 151 20.44 31.75 17.26
CA ASN A 151 19.90 32.00 18.60
C ASN A 151 20.77 31.41 19.71
N LEU A 152 21.34 30.23 19.51
CA LEU A 152 22.29 29.62 20.46
C LEU A 152 23.58 30.43 20.62
N ILE A 153 24.12 30.97 19.53
CA ILE A 153 25.31 31.83 19.52
C ILE A 153 25.02 33.14 20.25
N GLU A 154 23.83 33.70 20.08
CA GLU A 154 23.36 34.94 20.72
C GLU A 154 22.97 34.73 22.21
N GLY A 155 23.06 33.51 22.72
CA GLY A 155 22.80 33.17 24.13
C GLY A 155 21.34 32.90 24.47
N HIS A 156 20.44 32.86 23.47
CA HIS A 156 19.02 32.54 23.61
C HIS A 156 18.82 31.02 23.55
N LYS A 157 18.89 30.32 24.68
CA LYS A 157 18.73 28.85 24.71
C LYS A 157 17.25 28.44 24.73
N GLN A 158 16.80 27.75 23.69
CA GLN A 158 15.56 26.96 23.72
C GLN A 158 15.90 25.46 23.84
N PRO A 159 15.75 24.84 25.04
CA PRO A 159 16.36 23.56 25.35
C PRO A 159 15.94 22.37 24.50
N ASN A 160 14.84 22.46 23.75
CA ASN A 160 14.32 21.37 22.94
C ASN A 160 14.16 21.69 21.45
N ALA A 161 14.42 22.92 20.99
CA ALA A 161 14.16 23.31 19.61
C ALA A 161 15.00 22.52 18.62
N MET A 162 16.31 22.45 18.82
CA MET A 162 17.21 21.68 17.96
C MET A 162 16.87 20.18 17.97
N LYS A 163 16.59 19.59 19.14
CA LYS A 163 16.17 18.20 19.26
C LYS A 163 14.90 17.90 18.45
N ASN A 164 13.92 18.78 18.51
CA ASN A 164 12.67 18.63 17.75
C ASN A 164 12.92 18.71 16.24
N LEU A 165 13.81 19.58 15.77
CA LEU A 165 14.20 19.69 14.36
C LEU A 165 14.91 18.42 13.87
N ILE A 166 15.76 17.80 14.69
CA ILE A 166 16.41 16.52 14.35
C ILE A 166 15.38 15.40 14.21
N VAL A 167 14.43 15.31 15.16
CA VAL A 167 13.33 14.32 15.07
C VAL A 167 12.49 14.56 13.81
N LEU A 168 12.17 15.82 13.50
CA LEU A 168 11.45 16.17 12.27
C LEU A 168 12.22 15.74 11.03
N THR A 169 13.54 15.96 10.99
CA THR A 169 14.38 15.54 9.86
C THR A 169 14.35 14.02 9.68
N SER A 170 14.39 13.25 10.75
CA SER A 170 14.29 11.78 10.67
C SER A 170 12.96 11.30 10.10
N LEU A 171 11.85 11.98 10.42
CA LEU A 171 10.53 11.68 9.86
C LEU A 171 10.44 12.06 8.37
N ILE A 172 11.01 13.21 7.98
CA ILE A 172 11.11 13.61 6.58
C ILE A 172 11.93 12.60 5.79
N ASP A 173 13.05 12.13 6.34
CA ASP A 173 13.90 11.09 5.74
C ASP A 173 13.18 9.77 5.54
N ALA A 174 12.43 9.32 6.53
CA ALA A 174 11.64 8.09 6.42
C ALA A 174 10.63 8.19 5.25
N LYS A 175 9.93 9.32 5.14
CA LYS A 175 9.00 9.58 4.01
C LYS A 175 9.74 9.72 2.68
N ALA A 176 10.93 10.34 2.66
CA ALA A 176 11.74 10.49 1.46
C ALA A 176 12.20 9.15 0.90
N ARG A 177 12.61 8.19 1.76
CA ARG A 177 12.98 6.83 1.33
C ARG A 177 11.82 6.09 0.65
N VAL A 178 10.60 6.23 1.16
CA VAL A 178 9.41 5.66 0.53
C VAL A 178 9.18 6.28 -0.85
N ASN A 179 9.25 7.60 -0.97
CA ASN A 179 9.09 8.28 -2.25
C ASN A 179 10.22 7.96 -3.24
N GLU A 180 11.45 7.80 -2.78
CA GLU A 180 12.61 7.41 -3.58
C GLU A 180 12.41 6.04 -4.22
N SER A 181 11.92 5.07 -3.45
CA SER A 181 11.61 3.72 -3.96
C SER A 181 10.52 3.71 -5.04
N LEU A 182 9.59 4.69 -4.97
CA LEU A 182 8.47 4.82 -5.92
C LEU A 182 8.82 5.68 -7.14
N ALA A 183 9.62 6.74 -6.95
CA ALA A 183 9.94 7.69 -8.01
C ALA A 183 10.95 7.15 -9.01
N ASN A 184 11.86 6.28 -8.57
CA ASN A 184 13.00 5.76 -9.34
C ASN A 184 13.74 6.87 -10.14
N SER A 185 13.81 8.10 -9.58
CA SER A 185 14.36 9.30 -10.21
C SER A 185 15.75 9.61 -9.65
N PRO A 186 16.82 9.59 -10.48
CA PRO A 186 18.16 9.96 -10.04
C PRO A 186 18.24 11.36 -9.46
N SER A 187 17.57 12.33 -10.08
CA SER A 187 17.55 13.73 -9.62
C SER A 187 16.90 13.92 -8.24
N PHE A 188 15.87 13.13 -7.94
CA PHE A 188 15.26 13.17 -6.62
C PHE A 188 16.20 12.59 -5.55
N ARG A 189 16.89 11.51 -5.88
CA ARG A 189 17.87 10.86 -5.00
C ARG A 189 19.04 11.80 -4.67
N GLU A 190 19.55 12.49 -5.67
CA GLU A 190 20.63 13.48 -5.52
C GLU A 190 20.22 14.62 -4.58
N ILE A 191 19.07 15.24 -4.82
CA ILE A 191 18.54 16.32 -3.96
C ILE A 191 18.37 15.86 -2.50
N ILE A 192 17.87 14.65 -2.28
CA ILE A 192 17.70 14.13 -0.92
C ILE A 192 19.06 13.88 -0.26
N SER A 193 20.04 13.33 -0.99
CA SER A 193 21.39 13.09 -0.44
C SER A 193 22.10 14.38 -0.06
N GLU A 194 22.01 15.42 -0.89
CA GLU A 194 22.55 16.76 -0.58
C GLU A 194 21.92 17.36 0.69
N ARG A 195 20.59 17.24 0.84
CA ARG A 195 19.90 17.77 2.00
C ARG A 195 20.24 17.00 3.29
N ARG A 196 20.40 15.69 3.21
CA ARG A 196 20.90 14.87 4.34
C ARG A 196 22.29 15.31 4.77
N PHE A 197 23.17 15.54 3.81
CA PHE A 197 24.53 16.02 4.07
C PHE A 197 24.52 17.38 4.77
N LEU A 198 23.70 18.33 4.30
CA LEU A 198 23.55 19.63 4.96
C LEU A 198 23.09 19.51 6.42
N VAL A 199 22.05 18.70 6.67
CA VAL A 199 21.53 18.50 8.03
C VAL A 199 22.57 17.86 8.94
N ALA A 200 23.33 16.86 8.45
CA ALA A 200 24.38 16.23 9.20
C ALA A 200 25.48 17.23 9.63
N ASN A 201 25.93 18.07 8.69
CA ASN A 201 26.96 19.09 8.97
C ASN A 201 26.50 20.22 9.89
N ILE A 202 25.20 20.52 9.95
CA ILE A 202 24.64 21.49 10.90
C ILE A 202 24.64 20.94 12.34
N TYR A 203 24.56 19.61 12.46
CA TYR A 203 24.46 18.94 13.75
C TYR A 203 25.84 18.70 14.41
N GLU A 204 26.91 18.50 13.62
CA GLU A 204 28.30 18.38 14.09
C GLU A 204 28.86 19.74 14.57
#